data_c3213b72277a1ed315dcffb408047262
#
_entry.id   c3213b72277a1ed315dcffb408047262
#
_cell.length_a   1.000
_cell.length_b   1.000
_cell.length_c   1.000
_cell.angle_alpha   90.00
_cell.angle_beta   90.00
_cell.angle_gamma   90.00
#
_symmetry.space_group_name_H-M   'P 1'
#
loop_
_entity.id
_entity.type
_entity.pdbx_description
1 polymer ?
#
loop_
_entity_poly.entity_id
_entity_poly.type
_entity_poly.pdbx_seq_one_letter_code
_entity_poly.pdbx_strand_id
1 'polypeptide(L)'
;ARREVHRRMSGESGLEGEYVPSALDWVREQVERYEASGGTEANTLRDTGIPVVIVTMKGARSGLVRKIALMRVEHDGEYAFVASYGGAPKHPVWYHNLMAAPDDVWLQDGPAPFRVRVREVTGDERAAWWERSVAVYPPYGDYQERTERTIPVLVASPI
;
A
#
# COMPACT_ATOMS: atom_id res chain seq x y z
N ALA A 1 1.75 -0.02 29.61
CA ALA A 1 1.44 1.21 28.92
C ALA A 1 1.99 1.19 27.49
N ARG A 2 3.28 0.91 27.33
CA ARG A 2 3.92 0.86 26.01
C ARG A 2 3.31 -0.23 25.12
N ARG A 3 3.08 -1.41 25.70
CA ARG A 3 2.49 -2.53 24.98
C ARG A 3 1.06 -2.23 24.54
N GLU A 4 0.31 -1.52 25.35
CA GLU A 4 -1.06 -1.11 25.01
C GLU A 4 -1.08 -0.09 23.90
N VAL A 5 -0.12 0.84 23.87
CA VAL A 5 0.00 1.83 22.81
C VAL A 5 0.27 1.14 21.47
N HIS A 6 1.19 0.18 21.43
CA HIS A 6 1.49 -0.59 20.22
C HIS A 6 0.28 -1.38 19.75
N ARG A 7 -0.42 -2.02 20.69
CA ARG A 7 -1.61 -2.79 20.38
C ARG A 7 -2.72 -1.89 19.81
N ARG A 8 -2.84 -0.66 20.37
CA ARG A 8 -3.83 0.29 19.92
C ARG A 8 -3.54 0.78 18.51
N MET A 9 -2.28 1.01 18.18
CA MET A 9 -1.86 1.40 16.83
C MET A 9 -2.17 0.29 15.82
N SER A 10 -1.89 -0.95 16.16
CA SER A 10 -2.26 -2.11 15.35
C SER A 10 -3.77 -2.25 15.25
N GLY A 11 -4.48 -1.99 16.36
CA GLY A 11 -5.94 -2.05 16.41
C GLY A 11 -6.62 -1.03 15.51
N GLU A 12 -6.02 0.14 15.30
CA GLU A 12 -6.56 1.15 14.40
C GLU A 12 -6.63 0.62 12.96
N SER A 13 -5.65 -0.17 12.55
CA SER A 13 -5.64 -0.80 11.23
C SER A 13 -6.37 -2.14 11.23
N GLY A 14 -6.69 -2.70 12.40
CA GLY A 14 -7.32 -4.00 12.53
C GLY A 14 -6.37 -5.18 12.50
N LEU A 15 -5.09 -4.98 12.18
CA LEU A 15 -4.09 -6.04 12.11
C LEU A 15 -3.32 -6.11 13.42
N GLU A 16 -3.34 -7.28 14.07
CA GLU A 16 -2.65 -7.49 15.33
C GLU A 16 -1.17 -7.80 15.13
N GLY A 17 -0.36 -7.32 16.07
CA GLY A 17 1.07 -7.54 16.09
C GLY A 17 1.84 -6.28 16.44
N GLU A 18 3.14 -6.42 16.61
CA GLU A 18 3.99 -5.28 16.89
C GLU A 18 4.23 -4.48 15.61
N TYR A 19 3.86 -3.21 15.65
CA TYR A 19 4.10 -2.29 14.54
C TYR A 19 5.54 -1.78 14.57
N VAL A 20 6.24 -1.92 13.43
CA VAL A 20 7.58 -1.39 13.22
C VAL A 20 7.51 -0.32 12.14
N PRO A 21 7.73 0.96 12.49
CA PRO A 21 7.67 2.05 11.52
C PRO A 21 8.76 1.93 10.45
N SER A 22 8.51 2.61 9.31
CA SER A 22 9.52 2.73 8.27
C SER A 22 10.77 3.45 8.81
N ALA A 23 11.94 3.02 8.34
CA ALA A 23 13.20 3.68 8.65
C ALA A 23 13.31 5.06 7.98
N LEU A 24 12.50 5.33 6.95
CA LEU A 24 12.45 6.62 6.29
C LEU A 24 11.48 7.54 7.03
N ASP A 25 12.00 8.63 7.59
CA ASP A 25 11.22 9.55 8.42
C ASP A 25 9.98 10.08 7.70
N TRP A 26 10.12 10.48 6.44
CA TRP A 26 8.99 11.06 5.72
C TRP A 26 7.87 10.04 5.45
N VAL A 27 8.21 8.77 5.27
CA VAL A 27 7.21 7.70 5.10
C VAL A 27 6.48 7.47 6.41
N ARG A 28 7.22 7.36 7.52
CA ARG A 28 6.64 7.19 8.85
C ARG A 28 5.72 8.34 9.20
N GLU A 29 6.17 9.57 9.00
CA GLU A 29 5.39 10.76 9.32
C GLU A 29 4.12 10.84 8.49
N GLN A 30 4.19 10.49 7.21
CA GLN A 30 3.02 10.47 6.34
C GLN A 30 1.98 9.47 6.84
N VAL A 31 2.40 8.26 7.16
CA VAL A 31 1.51 7.22 7.68
C VAL A 31 0.86 7.67 8.99
N GLU A 32 1.67 8.16 9.93
CA GLU A 32 1.18 8.57 11.25
C GLU A 32 0.17 9.73 11.16
N ARG A 33 0.47 10.73 10.35
CA ARG A 33 -0.43 11.88 10.18
C ARG A 33 -1.71 11.50 9.45
N TYR A 34 -1.61 10.63 8.46
CA TYR A 34 -2.79 10.14 7.76
C TYR A 34 -3.72 9.40 8.73
N GLU A 35 -3.18 8.46 9.49
CA GLU A 35 -3.97 7.67 10.43
C GLU A 35 -4.57 8.53 11.55
N ALA A 36 -3.77 9.41 12.13
CA ALA A 36 -4.22 10.27 13.23
C ALA A 36 -5.33 11.24 12.80
N SER A 37 -5.35 11.65 11.54
CA SER A 37 -6.33 12.61 11.02
C SER A 37 -7.53 11.95 10.33
N GLY A 38 -7.58 10.62 10.26
CA GLY A 38 -8.62 9.93 9.50
C GLY A 38 -8.58 10.23 8.01
N GLY A 39 -7.38 10.42 7.47
CA GLY A 39 -7.18 10.67 6.05
C GLY A 39 -7.39 12.12 5.61
N THR A 40 -7.55 13.07 6.55
CA THR A 40 -7.72 14.47 6.20
C THR A 40 -6.41 15.22 6.03
N GLU A 41 -5.31 14.67 6.58
CA GLU A 41 -3.96 15.22 6.45
C GLU A 41 -3.03 14.17 5.88
N ALA A 42 -1.94 14.61 5.26
CA ALA A 42 -0.92 13.76 4.65
C ALA A 42 -1.51 12.76 3.65
N ASN A 43 -2.57 13.14 2.99
CA ASN A 43 -3.36 12.26 2.10
C ASN A 43 -2.97 12.36 0.62
N THR A 44 -1.86 13.02 0.33
CA THR A 44 -1.31 13.08 -1.03
C THR A 44 0.18 12.75 -1.00
N LEU A 45 0.69 12.26 -2.14
CA LEU A 45 2.11 11.97 -2.28
C LEU A 45 2.88 13.28 -2.40
N ARG A 46 3.55 13.68 -1.32
CA ARG A 46 4.41 14.88 -1.26
C ARG A 46 3.76 16.08 -1.98
N ASP A 47 4.45 16.64 -2.98
CA ASP A 47 4.01 17.85 -3.69
C ASP A 47 3.23 17.54 -4.97
N THR A 48 2.86 16.28 -5.19
CA THR A 48 2.20 15.86 -6.44
C THR A 48 0.70 16.15 -6.47
N GLY A 49 0.07 16.28 -5.30
CA GLY A 49 -1.38 16.35 -5.18
C GLY A 49 -2.10 15.04 -5.45
N ILE A 50 -1.37 13.94 -5.68
CA ILE A 50 -1.96 12.62 -5.96
C ILE A 50 -2.37 11.96 -4.65
N PRO A 51 -3.64 11.53 -4.50
CA PRO A 51 -4.10 10.88 -3.28
C PRO A 51 -3.39 9.57 -3.01
N VAL A 52 -3.20 9.28 -1.72
CA VAL A 52 -2.63 8.01 -1.26
C VAL A 52 -3.61 7.28 -0.36
N VAL A 53 -3.38 5.98 -0.20
CA VAL A 53 -4.04 5.13 0.79
C VAL A 53 -2.97 4.54 1.69
N ILE A 54 -3.36 4.13 2.90
CA ILE A 54 -2.44 3.44 3.82
C ILE A 54 -2.72 1.95 3.76
N VAL A 55 -1.67 1.17 3.55
CA VAL A 55 -1.75 -0.29 3.50
C VAL A 55 -0.98 -0.85 4.69
N THR A 56 -1.65 -1.66 5.48
CA THR A 56 -1.08 -2.32 6.65
C THR A 56 -0.94 -3.81 6.35
N MET A 57 0.23 -4.35 6.59
CA MET A 57 0.59 -5.72 6.24
C MET A 57 1.53 -6.33 7.26
N LYS A 58 1.76 -7.64 7.15
CA LYS A 58 2.78 -8.33 7.94
C LYS A 58 4.06 -8.48 7.13
N GLY A 59 5.21 -8.27 7.78
CA GLY A 59 6.49 -8.58 7.18
C GLY A 59 6.62 -10.07 6.90
N ALA A 60 7.01 -10.43 5.67
CA ALA A 60 7.08 -11.84 5.25
C ALA A 60 8.05 -12.66 6.10
N ARG A 61 9.13 -12.04 6.58
CA ARG A 61 10.16 -12.72 7.37
C ARG A 61 9.96 -12.58 8.88
N SER A 62 9.54 -11.38 9.31
CA SER A 62 9.48 -11.06 10.74
C SER A 62 8.10 -11.31 11.37
N GLY A 63 7.04 -11.26 10.56
CA GLY A 63 5.67 -11.27 11.07
C GLY A 63 5.26 -9.96 11.74
N LEU A 64 6.14 -8.96 11.75
CA LEU A 64 5.86 -7.66 12.36
C LEU A 64 4.96 -6.83 11.45
N VAL A 65 4.15 -5.95 12.05
CA VAL A 65 3.23 -5.11 11.29
C VAL A 65 3.99 -3.97 10.64
N ARG A 66 3.79 -3.81 9.33
CA ARG A 66 4.39 -2.76 8.52
C ARG A 66 3.29 -1.95 7.85
N LYS A 67 3.55 -0.67 7.63
CA LYS A 67 2.59 0.22 6.96
C LYS A 67 3.29 1.05 5.89
N ILE A 68 2.60 1.25 4.79
CA ILE A 68 3.09 2.07 3.68
C ILE A 68 1.96 2.93 3.13
N ALA A 69 2.34 4.04 2.50
CA ALA A 69 1.42 4.85 1.72
C ALA A 69 1.65 4.52 0.24
N LEU A 70 0.59 4.18 -0.46
CA LEU A 70 0.62 3.90 -1.89
C LEU A 70 -0.35 4.84 -2.60
N MET A 71 -0.10 5.12 -3.88
CA MET A 71 -1.02 5.95 -4.66
C MET A 71 -2.38 5.28 -4.77
N ARG A 72 -3.43 6.08 -4.61
CA ARG A 72 -4.80 5.62 -4.65
C ARG A 72 -5.22 5.39 -6.10
N VAL A 73 -5.40 4.14 -6.47
CA VAL A 73 -5.98 3.74 -7.75
C VAL A 73 -7.19 2.87 -7.43
N GLU A 74 -8.38 3.45 -7.51
CA GLU A 74 -9.62 2.80 -7.10
C GLU A 74 -10.57 2.66 -8.29
N HIS A 75 -11.28 1.53 -8.35
CA HIS A 75 -12.32 1.30 -9.34
C HIS A 75 -13.31 0.29 -8.79
N ASP A 76 -14.58 0.67 -8.73
CA ASP A 76 -15.68 -0.18 -8.24
C ASP A 76 -15.43 -0.79 -6.86
N GLY A 77 -14.78 -0.04 -5.98
CA GLY A 77 -14.50 -0.47 -4.62
C GLY A 77 -13.27 -1.34 -4.47
N GLU A 78 -12.56 -1.63 -5.56
CA GLU A 78 -11.28 -2.32 -5.52
C GLU A 78 -10.13 -1.34 -5.74
N TYR A 79 -8.94 -1.71 -5.29
CA TYR A 79 -7.76 -0.84 -5.34
C TYR A 79 -6.59 -1.57 -5.98
N ALA A 80 -5.82 -0.87 -6.79
CA ALA A 80 -4.60 -1.41 -7.37
C ALA A 80 -3.36 -0.91 -6.64
N PHE A 81 -2.41 -1.81 -6.44
CA PHE A 81 -1.08 -1.50 -5.91
C PHE A 81 -0.06 -1.85 -7.00
N VAL A 82 0.69 -0.87 -7.46
CA VAL A 82 1.66 -1.05 -8.55
C VAL A 82 3.05 -1.19 -7.94
N ALA A 83 3.63 -2.37 -8.07
CA ALA A 83 4.93 -2.70 -7.47
C ALA A 83 6.09 -2.23 -8.36
N SER A 84 6.08 -0.94 -8.69
CA SER A 84 7.03 -0.35 -9.65
C SER A 84 8.43 -0.19 -9.09
N TYR A 85 8.55 0.20 -7.83
CA TYR A 85 9.83 0.51 -7.19
C TYR A 85 10.69 1.44 -8.06
N GLY A 86 10.04 2.45 -8.71
CA GLY A 86 10.72 3.39 -9.59
C GLY A 86 11.34 2.78 -10.84
N GLY A 87 10.93 1.58 -11.23
CA GLY A 87 11.52 0.85 -12.35
C GLY A 87 12.80 0.12 -11.99
N ALA A 88 13.08 -0.09 -10.70
CA ALA A 88 14.21 -0.88 -10.24
C ALA A 88 14.14 -2.32 -10.77
N PRO A 89 15.27 -3.04 -10.88
CA PRO A 89 15.27 -4.39 -11.43
C PRO A 89 14.65 -5.46 -10.54
N LYS A 90 14.31 -5.12 -9.29
CA LYS A 90 13.67 -6.04 -8.36
C LYS A 90 12.38 -5.45 -7.82
N HIS A 91 11.52 -6.32 -7.29
CA HIS A 91 10.25 -5.90 -6.67
C HIS A 91 10.52 -5.20 -5.33
N PRO A 92 9.64 -4.28 -4.92
CA PRO A 92 9.74 -3.69 -3.59
C PRO A 92 9.44 -4.74 -2.51
N VAL A 93 9.97 -4.52 -1.31
CA VAL A 93 9.81 -5.45 -0.19
C VAL A 93 8.33 -5.68 0.13
N TRP A 94 7.51 -4.64 0.06
CA TRP A 94 6.09 -4.76 0.38
C TRP A 94 5.34 -5.71 -0.56
N TYR A 95 5.79 -5.87 -1.80
CA TYR A 95 5.23 -6.85 -2.71
C TYR A 95 5.32 -8.26 -2.12
N HIS A 96 6.50 -8.61 -1.63
CA HIS A 96 6.73 -9.94 -1.04
C HIS A 96 5.92 -10.12 0.25
N ASN A 97 5.80 -9.06 1.05
CA ASN A 97 4.99 -9.09 2.26
C ASN A 97 3.52 -9.38 1.94
N LEU A 98 2.96 -8.67 0.95
CA LEU A 98 1.56 -8.85 0.56
C LEU A 98 1.30 -10.24 -0.03
N MET A 99 2.23 -10.75 -0.83
CA MET A 99 2.06 -12.07 -1.44
C MET A 99 2.22 -13.21 -0.43
N ALA A 100 2.98 -12.99 0.64
CA ALA A 100 3.16 -13.99 1.69
C ALA A 100 1.91 -14.13 2.58
N ALA A 101 1.16 -13.06 2.79
CA ALA A 101 -0.04 -13.07 3.63
C ALA A 101 -1.13 -12.18 3.01
N PRO A 102 -1.70 -12.58 1.87
CA PRO A 102 -2.61 -11.72 1.11
C PRO A 102 -3.97 -11.49 1.77
N ASP A 103 -4.35 -12.31 2.76
CA ASP A 103 -5.60 -12.15 3.49
C ASP A 103 -5.43 -11.34 4.78
N ASP A 104 -4.19 -11.08 5.19
CA ASP A 104 -3.87 -10.33 6.41
C ASP A 104 -3.45 -8.90 6.05
N VAL A 105 -4.31 -8.20 5.33
CA VAL A 105 -4.04 -6.85 4.83
C VAL A 105 -5.19 -5.93 5.18
N TRP A 106 -4.87 -4.73 5.65
CA TRP A 106 -5.84 -3.69 5.92
C TRP A 106 -5.52 -2.46 5.09
N LEU A 107 -6.55 -1.78 4.63
CA LEU A 107 -6.42 -0.58 3.79
C LEU A 107 -7.22 0.54 4.43
N GLN A 108 -6.63 1.74 4.46
CA GLN A 108 -7.34 2.93 4.88
C GLN A 108 -7.39 3.94 3.75
N ASP A 109 -8.62 4.29 3.36
CA ASP A 109 -8.92 5.29 2.34
C ASP A 109 -9.92 6.27 2.95
N GLY A 110 -9.42 7.17 3.79
CA GLY A 110 -10.23 8.10 4.54
C GLY A 110 -10.32 7.74 6.02
N PRO A 111 -11.51 7.85 6.65
CA PRO A 111 -11.61 7.84 8.11
C PRO A 111 -11.38 6.50 8.79
N ALA A 112 -11.66 5.37 8.15
CA ALA A 112 -11.59 4.07 8.82
C ALA A 112 -10.91 3.03 7.95
N PRO A 113 -10.01 2.22 8.53
CA PRO A 113 -9.42 1.10 7.81
C PRO A 113 -10.41 -0.04 7.65
N PHE A 114 -10.22 -0.84 6.62
CA PHE A 114 -11.02 -2.03 6.36
C PHE A 114 -10.13 -3.16 5.83
N ARG A 115 -10.58 -4.39 6.05
CA ARG A 115 -9.83 -5.56 5.63
C ARG A 115 -10.01 -5.83 4.15
N VAL A 116 -8.91 -6.24 3.50
CA VAL A 116 -8.89 -6.56 2.07
C VAL A 116 -8.18 -7.88 1.84
N ARG A 117 -8.49 -8.50 0.71
CA ARG A 117 -7.72 -9.62 0.17
C ARG A 117 -7.00 -9.14 -1.08
N VAL A 118 -5.71 -9.48 -1.17
CA VAL A 118 -4.84 -9.03 -2.24
C VAL A 118 -4.55 -10.19 -3.19
N ARG A 119 -4.56 -9.93 -4.49
CA ARG A 119 -4.18 -10.90 -5.51
C ARG A 119 -3.41 -10.21 -6.62
N GLU A 120 -2.46 -10.89 -7.22
CA GLU A 120 -1.77 -10.37 -8.40
C GLU A 120 -2.62 -10.64 -9.63
N VAL A 121 -2.82 -9.63 -10.48
CA VAL A 121 -3.62 -9.76 -11.69
C VAL A 121 -2.74 -9.89 -12.92
N THR A 122 -3.26 -10.58 -13.93
CA THR A 122 -2.55 -10.85 -15.19
C THR A 122 -3.52 -10.67 -16.37
N GLY A 123 -2.99 -10.74 -17.59
CA GLY A 123 -3.82 -10.72 -18.80
C GLY A 123 -4.62 -9.42 -18.95
N ASP A 124 -5.85 -9.55 -19.40
CA ASP A 124 -6.73 -8.42 -19.68
C ASP A 124 -7.08 -7.63 -18.41
N GLU A 125 -7.22 -8.32 -17.29
CA GLU A 125 -7.49 -7.67 -16.01
C GLU A 125 -6.31 -6.77 -15.62
N ARG A 126 -5.10 -7.26 -15.76
CA ARG A 126 -3.90 -6.45 -15.51
C ARG A 126 -3.83 -5.25 -16.44
N ALA A 127 -4.11 -5.46 -17.71
CA ALA A 127 -4.08 -4.38 -18.71
C ALA A 127 -5.04 -3.24 -18.33
N ALA A 128 -6.25 -3.57 -17.90
CA ALA A 128 -7.23 -2.58 -17.47
C ALA A 128 -6.76 -1.81 -16.23
N TRP A 129 -6.21 -2.51 -15.24
CA TRP A 129 -5.69 -1.87 -14.03
C TRP A 129 -4.42 -1.06 -14.31
N TRP A 130 -3.58 -1.54 -15.21
CA TRP A 130 -2.39 -0.79 -15.63
C TRP A 130 -2.77 0.55 -16.25
N GLU A 131 -3.76 0.55 -17.14
CA GLU A 131 -4.26 1.76 -17.77
C GLU A 131 -4.79 2.75 -16.73
N ARG A 132 -5.58 2.28 -15.75
CA ARG A 132 -6.09 3.11 -14.66
C ARG A 132 -4.95 3.68 -13.82
N SER A 133 -3.94 2.87 -13.55
CA SER A 133 -2.80 3.26 -12.73
C SER A 133 -1.95 4.32 -13.42
N VAL A 134 -1.68 4.15 -14.71
CA VAL A 134 -0.93 5.14 -15.50
C VAL A 134 -1.73 6.46 -15.61
N ALA A 135 -3.05 6.39 -15.68
CA ALA A 135 -3.88 7.58 -15.69
C ALA A 135 -3.74 8.39 -14.40
N VAL A 136 -3.60 7.71 -13.26
CA VAL A 136 -3.37 8.37 -11.97
C VAL A 136 -1.94 8.86 -11.85
N TYR A 137 -0.96 8.06 -12.27
CA TYR A 137 0.45 8.37 -12.13
C TYR A 137 1.20 7.99 -13.42
N PRO A 138 1.28 8.90 -14.40
CA PRO A 138 1.93 8.62 -15.68
C PRO A 138 3.36 8.06 -15.61
N PRO A 139 4.21 8.43 -14.63
CA PRO A 139 5.55 7.86 -14.54
C PRO A 139 5.61 6.32 -14.44
N TYR A 140 4.53 5.63 -14.09
CA TYR A 140 4.51 4.16 -14.10
C TYR A 140 4.89 3.60 -15.47
N GLY A 141 4.44 4.24 -16.56
CA GLY A 141 4.80 3.83 -17.91
C GLY A 141 6.30 3.92 -18.15
N ASP A 142 6.91 5.01 -17.69
CA ASP A 142 8.37 5.18 -17.81
C ASP A 142 9.12 4.16 -16.97
N TYR A 143 8.61 3.83 -15.79
CA TYR A 143 9.23 2.83 -14.91
C TYR A 143 9.22 1.45 -15.55
N GLN A 144 8.14 1.08 -16.24
CA GLN A 144 8.09 -0.20 -16.97
C GLN A 144 9.11 -0.23 -18.10
N GLU A 145 9.35 0.86 -18.77
CA GLU A 145 10.36 0.95 -19.84
C GLU A 145 11.78 0.82 -19.31
N ARG A 146 12.03 1.18 -18.04
CA ARG A 146 13.36 1.12 -17.41
C ARG A 146 13.75 -0.27 -16.96
N THR A 147 12.82 -1.22 -16.90
CA THR A 147 13.11 -2.55 -16.40
C THR A 147 12.60 -3.61 -17.36
N GLU A 148 13.32 -4.75 -17.42
CA GLU A 148 12.90 -5.90 -18.21
C GLU A 148 11.85 -6.75 -17.48
N ARG A 149 11.79 -6.63 -16.15
CA ARG A 149 10.74 -7.35 -15.40
C ARG A 149 9.37 -6.76 -15.70
N THR A 150 8.35 -7.60 -15.68
CA THR A 150 6.98 -7.11 -15.71
C THR A 150 6.62 -6.57 -14.32
N ILE A 151 6.27 -5.28 -14.24
CA ILE A 151 5.90 -4.68 -12.95
C ILE A 151 4.60 -5.31 -12.47
N PRO A 152 4.58 -5.94 -11.27
CA PRO A 152 3.36 -6.52 -10.75
C PRO A 152 2.28 -5.48 -10.47
N VAL A 153 1.05 -5.84 -10.77
CA VAL A 153 -0.13 -5.10 -10.35
C VAL A 153 -0.93 -6.01 -9.42
N LEU A 154 -1.13 -5.56 -8.19
CA LEU A 154 -1.93 -6.27 -7.21
C LEU A 154 -3.27 -5.58 -7.07
N VAL A 155 -4.34 -6.35 -6.86
CA VAL A 155 -5.67 -5.79 -6.63
C VAL A 155 -6.14 -6.21 -5.25
N ALA A 156 -6.58 -5.22 -4.47
CA ALA A 156 -7.11 -5.41 -3.13
C ALA A 156 -8.63 -5.30 -3.19
N SER A 157 -9.31 -6.33 -2.74
CA SER A 157 -10.77 -6.39 -2.69
C SER A 157 -11.23 -6.45 -1.24
N PRO A 158 -12.19 -5.61 -0.82
CA PRO A 158 -12.74 -5.67 0.54
C PRO A 158 -13.34 -7.03 0.87
N ILE A 159 -13.14 -7.49 2.11
CA ILE A 159 -13.69 -8.75 2.59
C ILE A 159 -14.40 -8.59 3.92
#